data_abfc6dfbf6c92c6ee33c5495aaf31fb7
#
_entry.id   abfc6dfbf6c92c6ee33c5495aaf31fb7
#
_cell.length_a   1.000
_cell.length_b   1.000
_cell.length_c   1.000
_cell.angle_alpha   90.00
_cell.angle_beta   90.00
_cell.angle_gamma   90.00
#
_symmetry.space_group_name_H-M   'P 1'
#
loop_
_entity.id
_entity.type
_entity.pdbx_description
1 polymer ?
#
loop_
_entity_poly.entity_id
_entity_poly.type
_entity_poly.pdbx_seq_one_letter_code
_entity_poly.pdbx_strand_id
1 'polypeptide(L)'
;MRRSPPCERDAGRLDGEAMAENQSSESWEPKIIAIVCNWCTYAGADLAGISRIQYPPNVRIIRVPCTGRINPFYIVKALQEGADGILVSGCHPGECHYLTGNLAARRKFAALKSFLTYIGMEGDRTIFTWVSASEGDRFAKVIKGVTAAVRSLGPARKLVKQL
;
A
#
# COMPACT_ATOMS: atom_id res chain seq x y z
N MET A 1 -17.67 25.47 -76.43
CA MET A 1 -16.85 26.65 -76.08
C MET A 1 -17.24 27.19 -74.76
N ARG A 2 -16.41 27.08 -73.76
CA ARG A 2 -16.02 28.07 -72.75
C ARG A 2 -15.10 27.41 -71.73
N ARG A 3 -14.02 28.05 -71.57
CA ARG A 3 -12.77 27.69 -70.90
C ARG A 3 -12.90 27.54 -69.40
N SER A 4 -12.18 26.63 -68.82
CA SER A 4 -11.81 26.53 -67.45
C SER A 4 -10.88 27.71 -67.04
N PRO A 5 -10.98 28.26 -65.86
CA PRO A 5 -9.90 29.04 -65.26
C PRO A 5 -9.09 28.21 -64.26
N PRO A 6 -7.94 28.68 -63.86
CA PRO A 6 -6.82 27.85 -63.41
C PRO A 6 -6.80 27.62 -61.91
N CYS A 7 -6.08 26.55 -61.58
CA CYS A 7 -5.61 26.18 -60.25
C CYS A 7 -4.71 27.27 -59.69
N GLU A 8 -5.14 27.88 -58.61
CA GLU A 8 -4.27 28.68 -57.74
C GLU A 8 -3.91 27.87 -56.50
N ARG A 9 -2.64 27.60 -56.42
CA ARG A 9 -1.96 27.00 -55.28
C ARG A 9 -1.77 28.11 -54.23
N ASP A 10 -2.42 28.00 -53.11
CA ASP A 10 -1.99 28.70 -51.92
C ASP A 10 -1.35 27.74 -50.95
N ALA A 11 -0.04 27.92 -50.90
CA ALA A 11 0.78 27.40 -49.83
C ALA A 11 0.51 28.22 -48.54
N GLY A 12 -0.06 27.60 -47.54
CA GLY A 12 -0.40 28.26 -46.29
C GLY A 12 -0.35 27.32 -45.10
N ARG A 13 0.79 27.29 -44.46
CA ARG A 13 0.98 27.20 -43.02
C ARG A 13 0.72 25.83 -42.38
N LEU A 14 1.83 25.13 -42.26
CA LEU A 14 2.02 24.07 -41.24
C LEU A 14 2.03 24.71 -39.84
N ASP A 15 0.87 24.92 -39.27
CA ASP A 15 0.74 25.16 -37.88
C ASP A 15 0.79 23.80 -37.18
N GLY A 16 1.98 23.51 -36.65
CA GLY A 16 2.20 22.37 -35.78
C GLY A 16 1.39 22.53 -34.50
N GLU A 17 0.17 22.03 -34.50
CA GLU A 17 -0.50 21.71 -33.27
C GLU A 17 0.23 20.54 -32.66
N ALA A 18 1.08 20.88 -31.69
CA ALA A 18 1.66 19.93 -30.76
C ALA A 18 0.49 19.13 -30.19
N MET A 19 0.40 17.86 -30.57
CA MET A 19 -0.37 16.88 -29.86
C MET A 19 0.18 16.87 -28.43
N ALA A 20 -0.47 17.63 -27.55
CA ALA A 20 -0.34 17.45 -26.15
C ALA A 20 -0.75 15.99 -25.89
N GLU A 21 0.22 15.14 -25.72
CA GLU A 21 0.05 13.81 -25.16
C GLU A 21 -0.70 14.01 -23.83
N ASN A 22 -1.98 13.73 -23.89
CA ASN A 22 -2.81 13.56 -22.70
C ASN A 22 -2.30 12.27 -22.03
N GLN A 23 -1.16 12.38 -21.35
CA GLN A 23 -0.76 11.43 -20.34
C GLN A 23 -1.85 11.53 -19.28
N SER A 24 -2.87 10.69 -19.43
CA SER A 24 -3.75 10.35 -18.32
C SER A 24 -2.81 9.98 -17.17
N SER A 25 -2.73 10.85 -16.19
CA SER A 25 -2.04 10.59 -14.95
C SER A 25 -2.78 9.42 -14.30
N GLU A 26 -2.37 8.22 -14.66
CA GLU A 26 -2.78 7.02 -13.95
C GLU A 26 -2.37 7.26 -12.50
N SER A 27 -3.35 7.63 -11.67
CA SER A 27 -3.10 8.03 -10.30
C SER A 27 -2.47 6.83 -9.60
N TRP A 28 -1.17 6.92 -9.31
CA TRP A 28 -0.44 5.85 -8.66
C TRP A 28 -1.14 5.44 -7.36
N GLU A 29 -1.43 4.15 -7.23
CA GLU A 29 -2.01 3.57 -6.05
C GLU A 29 -0.98 2.70 -5.32
N PRO A 30 -0.77 2.93 -4.02
CA PRO A 30 0.22 2.19 -3.26
C PRO A 30 -0.15 0.71 -3.11
N LYS A 31 0.81 -0.18 -3.32
CA LYS A 31 0.69 -1.61 -3.08
C LYS A 31 1.00 -1.90 -1.61
N ILE A 32 -0.02 -2.20 -0.83
CA ILE A 32 0.10 -2.42 0.61
C ILE A 32 -0.10 -3.90 0.93
N ILE A 33 0.78 -4.46 1.74
CA ILE A 33 0.64 -5.81 2.29
C ILE A 33 0.31 -5.69 3.78
N ALA A 34 -0.81 -6.27 4.18
CA ALA A 34 -1.23 -6.34 5.58
C ALA A 34 -1.05 -7.77 6.10
N ILE A 35 -0.09 -7.98 7.00
CA ILE A 35 0.14 -9.26 7.66
C ILE A 35 -0.60 -9.24 9.00
N VAL A 36 -1.66 -10.01 9.10
CA VAL A 36 -2.62 -9.92 10.20
C VAL A 36 -2.77 -11.22 10.98
N CYS A 37 -2.97 -11.10 12.30
CA CYS A 37 -3.25 -12.22 13.16
C CYS A 37 -4.61 -12.84 12.84
N ASN A 38 -4.65 -14.16 12.75
CA ASN A 38 -5.86 -14.94 12.48
C ASN A 38 -6.99 -14.69 13.51
N TRP A 39 -6.63 -14.60 14.78
CA TRP A 39 -7.60 -14.63 15.88
C TRP A 39 -8.27 -13.28 16.16
N CYS A 40 -7.56 -12.18 15.93
CA CYS A 40 -8.09 -10.84 16.21
C CYS A 40 -8.23 -10.01 14.95
N THR A 41 -7.14 -9.54 14.38
CA THR A 41 -7.20 -8.56 13.28
C THR A 41 -7.87 -9.11 12.03
N TYR A 42 -7.66 -10.39 11.69
CA TYR A 42 -8.34 -10.98 10.53
C TYR A 42 -9.86 -11.10 10.78
N ALA A 43 -10.27 -11.50 11.98
CA ALA A 43 -11.68 -11.51 12.34
C ALA A 43 -12.29 -10.10 12.32
N GLY A 44 -11.53 -9.07 12.76
CA GLY A 44 -11.93 -7.67 12.63
C GLY A 44 -12.04 -7.22 11.16
N ALA A 45 -11.16 -7.70 10.28
CA ALA A 45 -11.24 -7.45 8.85
C ALA A 45 -12.49 -8.11 8.22
N ASP A 46 -12.79 -9.33 8.64
CA ASP A 46 -13.99 -10.08 8.21
C ASP A 46 -15.27 -9.36 8.69
N LEU A 47 -15.30 -8.92 9.94
CA LEU A 47 -16.40 -8.11 10.48
C LEU A 47 -16.59 -6.81 9.68
N ALA A 48 -15.52 -6.12 9.30
CA ALA A 48 -15.60 -4.93 8.47
C ALA A 48 -16.23 -5.25 7.09
N GLY A 49 -15.88 -6.40 6.50
CA GLY A 49 -16.46 -6.88 5.25
C GLY A 49 -17.94 -7.20 5.35
N ILE A 50 -18.36 -7.97 6.36
CA ILE A 50 -19.76 -8.33 6.62
C ILE A 50 -20.58 -7.06 6.89
N SER A 51 -20.02 -6.11 7.65
CA SER A 51 -20.66 -4.83 7.95
C SER A 51 -20.61 -3.84 6.77
N ARG A 52 -20.05 -4.22 5.62
CA ARG A 52 -19.93 -3.41 4.40
C ARG A 52 -19.22 -2.07 4.63
N ILE A 53 -18.27 -2.03 5.57
CA ILE A 53 -17.48 -0.84 5.85
C ILE A 53 -16.44 -0.67 4.75
N GLN A 54 -16.52 0.45 4.03
CA GLN A 54 -15.64 0.71 2.89
C GLN A 54 -14.24 1.15 3.33
N TYR A 55 -13.23 0.53 2.75
CA TYR A 55 -11.81 0.94 2.84
C TYR A 55 -11.11 0.72 1.50
N PRO A 56 -9.95 1.34 1.25
CA PRO A 56 -9.24 1.23 -0.03
C PRO A 56 -8.92 -0.22 -0.42
N PRO A 57 -9.13 -0.63 -1.69
CA PRO A 57 -8.95 -2.00 -2.14
C PRO A 57 -7.48 -2.36 -2.42
N ASN A 58 -6.56 -1.42 -2.32
CA ASN A 58 -5.14 -1.55 -2.64
C ASN A 58 -4.32 -2.29 -1.56
N VAL A 59 -4.99 -2.97 -0.63
CA VAL A 59 -4.38 -3.73 0.47
C VAL A 59 -4.56 -5.23 0.23
N ARG A 60 -3.47 -5.98 0.29
CA ARG A 60 -3.46 -7.45 0.25
C ARG A 60 -3.28 -7.99 1.65
N ILE A 61 -4.28 -8.74 2.14
CA ILE A 61 -4.27 -9.31 3.49
C ILE A 61 -3.61 -10.69 3.46
N ILE A 62 -2.57 -10.86 4.27
CA ILE A 62 -1.93 -12.15 4.53
C ILE A 62 -2.24 -12.56 5.97
N ARG A 63 -2.97 -13.64 6.11
CA ARG A 63 -3.34 -14.20 7.42
C ARG A 63 -2.22 -15.07 7.95
N VAL A 64 -1.82 -14.83 9.21
CA VAL A 64 -0.84 -15.64 9.94
C VAL A 64 -1.44 -16.13 11.26
N PRO A 65 -1.04 -17.29 11.79
CA PRO A 65 -1.55 -17.79 13.06
C PRO A 65 -1.35 -16.79 14.22
N CYS A 66 -0.18 -16.15 14.26
CA CYS A 66 0.16 -15.15 15.28
C CYS A 66 1.21 -14.19 14.72
N THR A 67 1.09 -12.90 14.99
CA THR A 67 2.09 -11.90 14.60
C THR A 67 3.47 -12.15 15.23
N GLY A 68 3.53 -12.81 16.39
CA GLY A 68 4.78 -13.23 17.02
C GLY A 68 5.61 -14.22 16.19
N ARG A 69 4.99 -14.92 15.22
CA ARG A 69 5.68 -15.85 14.30
C ARG A 69 6.25 -15.16 13.06
N ILE A 70 5.91 -13.91 12.82
CA ILE A 70 6.41 -13.17 11.66
C ILE A 70 7.94 -13.04 11.78
N ASN A 71 8.63 -13.51 10.75
CA ASN A 71 10.06 -13.23 10.59
C ASN A 71 10.19 -11.84 9.94
N PRO A 72 10.97 -10.92 10.53
CA PRO A 72 11.24 -9.59 9.94
C PRO A 72 11.73 -9.65 8.48
N PHE A 73 12.41 -10.73 8.10
CA PHE A 73 12.85 -10.96 6.73
C PHE A 73 11.71 -10.93 5.71
N TYR A 74 10.52 -11.42 6.06
CA TYR A 74 9.36 -11.38 5.14
C TYR A 74 8.93 -9.95 4.81
N ILE A 75 9.10 -9.03 5.75
CA ILE A 75 8.78 -7.61 5.56
C ILE A 75 9.79 -6.98 4.61
N VAL A 76 11.09 -7.21 4.84
CA VAL A 76 12.16 -6.74 3.95
C VAL A 76 11.98 -7.31 2.55
N LYS A 77 11.67 -8.61 2.45
CA LYS A 77 11.43 -9.28 1.17
C LYS A 77 10.24 -8.69 0.41
N ALA A 78 9.13 -8.40 1.10
CA ALA A 78 7.97 -7.80 0.50
C ALA A 78 8.28 -6.38 -0.06
N LEU A 79 9.06 -5.59 0.66
CA LEU A 79 9.52 -4.28 0.18
C LEU A 79 10.45 -4.42 -1.03
N GLN A 80 11.32 -5.44 -1.06
CA GLN A 80 12.19 -5.72 -2.20
C GLN A 80 11.42 -6.16 -3.45
N GLU A 81 10.30 -6.85 -3.27
CA GLU A 81 9.42 -7.28 -4.38
C GLU A 81 8.41 -6.20 -4.80
N GLY A 82 8.56 -4.98 -4.31
CA GLY A 82 7.80 -3.81 -4.77
C GLY A 82 6.52 -3.52 -3.99
N ALA A 83 6.41 -3.94 -2.73
CA ALA A 83 5.40 -3.41 -1.84
C ALA A 83 5.79 -2.00 -1.40
N ASP A 84 4.85 -1.05 -1.48
CA ASP A 84 5.06 0.33 -1.08
C ASP A 84 4.88 0.56 0.41
N GLY A 85 4.06 -0.28 1.05
CA GLY A 85 3.79 -0.22 2.48
C GLY A 85 3.47 -1.58 3.10
N ILE A 86 3.83 -1.74 4.36
CA ILE A 86 3.56 -2.96 5.13
C ILE A 86 2.82 -2.60 6.41
N LEU A 87 1.68 -3.24 6.62
CA LEU A 87 0.96 -3.22 7.88
C LEU A 87 1.14 -4.55 8.61
N VAL A 88 1.55 -4.52 9.85
CA VAL A 88 1.48 -5.68 10.75
C VAL A 88 0.46 -5.38 11.84
N SER A 89 -0.54 -6.22 11.97
CA SER A 89 -1.58 -6.00 12.97
C SER A 89 -1.94 -7.27 13.72
N GLY A 90 -1.99 -7.14 15.04
CA GLY A 90 -2.26 -8.25 15.97
C GLY A 90 -3.23 -7.89 17.06
N CYS A 91 -3.35 -8.80 18.04
CA CYS A 91 -4.22 -8.65 19.20
C CYS A 91 -3.74 -7.53 20.12
N HIS A 92 -4.65 -6.89 20.85
CA HIS A 92 -4.30 -5.98 21.94
C HIS A 92 -3.45 -6.67 23.02
N PRO A 93 -2.64 -5.91 23.77
CA PRO A 93 -1.95 -6.43 24.96
C PRO A 93 -2.95 -7.07 25.91
N GLY A 94 -2.65 -8.27 26.39
CA GLY A 94 -3.55 -9.04 27.24
C GLY A 94 -4.55 -9.95 26.52
N GLU A 95 -4.84 -9.70 25.22
CA GLU A 95 -5.84 -10.47 24.45
C GLU A 95 -5.19 -11.49 23.48
N CYS A 96 -3.89 -11.69 23.55
CA CYS A 96 -3.22 -12.58 22.60
C CYS A 96 -3.60 -14.05 22.84
N HIS A 97 -4.13 -14.72 21.82
CA HIS A 97 -4.46 -16.14 21.86
C HIS A 97 -3.27 -17.03 22.29
N TYR A 98 -2.04 -16.60 21.98
CA TYR A 98 -0.79 -17.28 22.39
C TYR A 98 -0.06 -16.53 23.52
N LEU A 99 -0.79 -15.84 24.38
CA LEU A 99 -0.35 -15.10 25.56
C LEU A 99 0.50 -13.87 25.24
N THR A 100 1.69 -14.01 24.69
CA THR A 100 2.67 -12.92 24.51
C THR A 100 3.11 -12.67 23.08
N GLY A 101 2.50 -13.33 22.09
CA GLY A 101 2.91 -13.24 20.70
C GLY A 101 2.85 -11.81 20.13
N ASN A 102 1.84 -11.03 20.50
CA ASN A 102 1.69 -9.62 20.12
C ASN A 102 2.82 -8.73 20.69
N LEU A 103 3.26 -8.98 21.92
CA LEU A 103 4.37 -8.25 22.54
C LEU A 103 5.72 -8.63 21.90
N ALA A 104 5.91 -9.91 21.59
CA ALA A 104 7.08 -10.36 20.84
C ALA A 104 7.14 -9.72 19.44
N ALA A 105 6.00 -9.64 18.76
CA ALA A 105 5.88 -8.94 17.46
C ALA A 105 6.27 -7.47 17.60
N ARG A 106 5.74 -6.75 18.59
CA ARG A 106 6.05 -5.33 18.82
C ARG A 106 7.55 -5.08 18.95
N ARG A 107 8.25 -5.91 19.74
CA ARG A 107 9.70 -5.79 19.93
C ARG A 107 10.47 -6.01 18.63
N LYS A 108 10.16 -7.09 17.92
CA LYS A 108 10.78 -7.39 16.60
C LYS A 108 10.55 -6.25 15.61
N PHE A 109 9.34 -5.72 15.59
CA PHE A 109 8.97 -4.67 14.66
C PHE A 109 9.64 -3.33 14.97
N ALA A 110 9.80 -2.98 16.24
CA ALA A 110 10.55 -1.80 16.66
C ALA A 110 12.02 -1.88 16.22
N ALA A 111 12.67 -3.03 16.43
CA ALA A 111 14.04 -3.26 15.96
C ALA A 111 14.14 -3.21 14.43
N LEU A 112 13.18 -3.82 13.71
CA LEU A 112 13.13 -3.76 12.26
C LEU A 112 12.95 -2.32 11.75
N LYS A 113 12.08 -1.53 12.36
CA LYS A 113 11.87 -0.13 11.98
C LYS A 113 13.16 0.69 12.10
N SER A 114 13.91 0.52 13.18
CA SER A 114 15.22 1.16 13.36
C SER A 114 16.23 0.73 12.31
N PHE A 115 16.26 -0.58 11.99
CA PHE A 115 17.12 -1.10 10.92
C PHE A 115 16.76 -0.53 9.54
N LEU A 116 15.45 -0.50 9.18
CA LEU A 116 14.99 0.06 7.92
C LEU A 116 15.36 1.55 7.79
N THR A 117 15.21 2.31 8.86
CA THR A 117 15.62 3.72 8.89
C THR A 117 17.13 3.86 8.70
N TYR A 118 17.93 3.01 9.34
CA TYR A 118 19.40 3.01 9.20
C TYR A 118 19.85 2.77 7.75
N ILE A 119 19.20 1.86 7.02
CA ILE A 119 19.50 1.61 5.60
C ILE A 119 18.84 2.61 4.65
N GLY A 120 18.24 3.68 5.20
CA GLY A 120 17.67 4.80 4.43
C GLY A 120 16.28 4.58 3.88
N MET A 121 15.53 3.58 4.36
CA MET A 121 14.10 3.44 4.09
C MET A 121 13.27 4.37 4.97
N GLU A 122 12.20 4.88 4.44
CA GLU A 122 11.22 5.62 5.23
C GLU A 122 10.53 4.67 6.23
N GLY A 123 10.81 4.83 7.53
CA GLY A 123 10.27 3.96 8.58
C GLY A 123 8.75 3.94 8.66
N ASP A 124 8.09 4.95 8.11
CA ASP A 124 6.63 5.08 8.10
C ASP A 124 5.96 4.25 7.00
N ARG A 125 6.74 3.60 6.12
CA ARG A 125 6.22 2.56 5.21
C ARG A 125 5.87 1.28 5.94
N THR A 126 6.37 1.10 7.16
CA THR A 126 6.11 -0.07 7.99
C THR A 126 5.35 0.34 9.24
N ILE A 127 4.13 -0.11 9.36
CA ILE A 127 3.21 0.28 10.43
C ILE A 127 2.84 -0.95 11.25
N PHE A 128 2.91 -0.80 12.57
CA PHE A 128 2.47 -1.82 13.53
C PHE A 128 1.30 -1.29 14.35
N THR A 129 0.24 -2.10 14.47
CA THR A 129 -0.94 -1.74 15.24
C THR A 129 -1.61 -2.94 15.88
N TRP A 130 -2.57 -2.67 16.74
CA TRP A 130 -3.44 -3.68 17.35
C TRP A 130 -4.89 -3.43 16.97
N VAL A 131 -5.57 -4.51 16.61
CA VAL A 131 -6.99 -4.52 16.28
C VAL A 131 -7.60 -5.79 16.85
N SER A 132 -8.68 -5.66 17.62
CA SER A 132 -9.47 -6.78 18.16
C SER A 132 -10.42 -7.35 17.12
N ALA A 133 -10.95 -8.54 17.39
CA ALA A 133 -11.94 -9.21 16.52
C ALA A 133 -13.25 -8.43 16.37
N SER A 134 -13.63 -7.67 17.40
CA SER A 134 -14.85 -6.83 17.40
C SER A 134 -14.65 -5.43 16.81
N GLU A 135 -13.42 -5.08 16.40
CA GLU A 135 -13.06 -3.72 15.96
C GLU A 135 -13.01 -3.58 14.44
N GLY A 136 -14.07 -3.99 13.71
CA GLY A 136 -14.15 -3.83 12.25
C GLY A 136 -14.00 -2.38 11.78
N ASP A 137 -14.64 -1.43 12.47
CA ASP A 137 -14.50 0.01 12.19
C ASP A 137 -13.05 0.49 12.34
N ARG A 138 -12.39 0.04 13.41
CA ARG A 138 -10.98 0.35 13.66
C ARG A 138 -10.09 -0.22 12.57
N PHE A 139 -10.34 -1.45 12.13
CA PHE A 139 -9.61 -2.05 11.02
C PHE A 139 -9.68 -1.17 9.77
N ALA A 140 -10.90 -0.77 9.37
CA ALA A 140 -11.09 0.09 8.20
C ALA A 140 -10.40 1.45 8.35
N LYS A 141 -10.46 2.07 9.55
CA LYS A 141 -9.75 3.32 9.84
C LYS A 141 -8.22 3.15 9.74
N VAL A 142 -7.68 2.05 10.25
CA VAL A 142 -6.25 1.73 10.15
C VAL A 142 -5.84 1.61 8.68
N ILE A 143 -6.59 0.85 7.88
CA ILE A 143 -6.28 0.69 6.44
C ILE A 143 -6.30 2.05 5.72
N LYS A 144 -7.31 2.89 5.98
CA LYS A 144 -7.37 4.26 5.41
C LYS A 144 -6.15 5.09 5.80
N GLY A 145 -5.76 5.06 7.08
CA GLY A 145 -4.60 5.77 7.59
C GLY A 145 -3.28 5.31 6.97
N VAL A 146 -3.09 3.98 6.89
CA VAL A 146 -1.90 3.38 6.25
C VAL A 146 -1.82 3.77 4.77
N THR A 147 -2.93 3.67 4.05
CA THR A 147 -2.98 4.03 2.62
C THR A 147 -2.64 5.51 2.42
N ALA A 148 -3.19 6.40 3.24
CA ALA A 148 -2.89 7.83 3.19
C ALA A 148 -1.42 8.12 3.49
N ALA A 149 -0.86 7.51 4.54
CA ALA A 149 0.54 7.67 4.91
C ALA A 149 1.49 7.18 3.81
N VAL A 150 1.25 5.99 3.25
CA VAL A 150 2.08 5.46 2.16
C VAL A 150 1.93 6.28 0.89
N ARG A 151 0.72 6.78 0.59
CA ARG A 151 0.47 7.65 -0.56
C ARG A 151 1.25 8.97 -0.45
N SER A 152 1.35 9.56 0.74
CA SER A 152 2.14 10.79 0.95
C SER A 152 3.65 10.57 0.80
N LEU A 153 4.15 9.37 1.03
CA LEU A 153 5.56 9.00 0.84
C LEU A 153 5.93 8.72 -0.63
N GLY A 154 4.93 8.50 -1.49
CA GLY A 154 5.13 8.11 -2.88
C GLY A 154 5.60 6.65 -3.06
N PRO A 155 5.94 6.22 -4.29
CA PRO A 155 6.38 4.85 -4.59
C PRO A 155 7.65 4.47 -3.85
N ALA A 156 7.74 3.22 -3.37
CA ALA A 156 8.97 2.69 -2.78
C ALA A 156 10.00 2.45 -3.89
N ARG A 157 11.06 3.25 -3.93
CA ARG A 157 12.15 3.11 -4.93
C ARG A 157 13.40 2.47 -4.35
N LYS A 158 13.58 2.54 -3.03
CA LYS A 158 14.72 1.94 -2.32
C LYS A 158 14.43 0.47 -2.05
N LEU A 159 15.45 -0.37 -2.11
CA LEU A 159 15.41 -1.83 -1.95
C LEU A 159 14.66 -2.60 -3.04
N VAL A 160 13.87 -1.97 -3.89
CA VAL A 160 13.15 -2.65 -4.97
C VAL A 160 14.17 -3.23 -5.95
N LYS A 161 14.06 -4.52 -6.25
CA LYS A 161 14.85 -5.17 -7.30
C LYS A 161 14.47 -4.55 -8.64
N GLN A 162 15.44 -3.99 -9.32
CA GLN A 162 15.28 -3.67 -10.74
C GLN A 162 15.32 -5.01 -11.50
N LEU A 163 14.20 -5.39 -12.09
CA LEU A 163 14.09 -6.53 -13.00
C LEU A 163 14.54 -6.12 -14.40
#